data_86ffca7456a6398391d259bf47896eb0
#
_entry.id   86ffca7456a6398391d259bf47896eb0
#
_cell.length_a   1.000
_cell.length_b   1.000
_cell.length_c   1.000
_cell.angle_alpha   90.00
_cell.angle_beta   90.00
_cell.angle_gamma   90.00
#
_symmetry.space_group_name_H-M   'P 1'
#
loop_
_entity.id
_entity.type
_entity.pdbx_description
1 polymer ?
#
loop_
_entity_poly.entity_id
_entity_poly.type
_entity_poly.pdbx_seq_one_letter_code
_entity_poly.pdbx_strand_id
1 'polypeptide(L)'
;MNDIISSLFNDVINIAESEKGSTEIWREQPVGLVEFFTDYLGESPYPGKQTEFLNIVDKVLDKKNLPDNHPLKQITEIACLFGKGSGKDFLVSGIVAYIAYKLNCMYDPQKYFGFGKNENIDIINIATNAKQAENVFFAKLKARLRSCKWFKKVDRTPIAYNEYQEKKDTILFYNNIRAFSGHSEASSFDGFSPIVVIFDEVGEFEFSLAEKAYKVLRSSATSRFGNNALIIFISYPRSADDFSMLKYRQGQSDEFPEVYSIKGTTWEVNPTKKPEDFAMDYQTDPESAKMMYECEPPAQKDGFFKFPERIDDCIKRGKRNPCVLEEKILTVTLEDGQEKHFIGYDVELFRQTLQLDQTKTYYLGLDGGIDRDMYTLSLFHAEIYYDEVVEGGEAVKKARNKPVEDLLIQWRPDTKNKIPVSVQNVIDIVEVICEKVYVKKALMDKFNSGAMIQKLNEFGVEAEDKVFSNPFQLTIYTQFKNLAYTGQLELLDLDDENEKDPMKKPNENLKRIQIINGNKIDHEKGREKDTCDARVTAVYLCATDDPEEETNFAMPAIFGVTRQG
;
A
#
# COMPACT_ATOMS: atom_id res chain seq x y z
N MET A 1 -22.77 -66.49 -47.56
CA MET A 1 -21.54 -66.17 -46.82
C MET A 1 -20.92 -64.86 -47.33
N ASN A 2 -20.89 -64.59 -48.64
CA ASN A 2 -20.36 -63.33 -49.17
C ASN A 2 -21.17 -62.07 -48.77
N ASP A 3 -22.52 -62.22 -48.69
CA ASP A 3 -23.37 -61.07 -48.35
C ASP A 3 -23.21 -60.60 -46.89
N ILE A 4 -22.94 -61.52 -45.97
CA ILE A 4 -22.68 -61.20 -44.53
C ILE A 4 -21.30 -60.51 -44.36
N ILE A 5 -20.31 -60.97 -45.15
CA ILE A 5 -18.97 -60.36 -45.14
C ILE A 5 -19.01 -58.97 -45.77
N SER A 6 -19.76 -58.75 -46.83
CA SER A 6 -19.96 -57.42 -47.42
C SER A 6 -20.72 -56.47 -46.50
N SER A 7 -21.75 -56.99 -45.81
CA SER A 7 -22.46 -56.19 -44.81
C SER A 7 -21.54 -55.76 -43.63
N LEU A 8 -20.78 -56.73 -43.11
CA LEU A 8 -19.79 -56.43 -42.03
C LEU A 8 -18.68 -55.47 -42.49
N PHE A 9 -18.23 -55.61 -43.76
CA PHE A 9 -17.24 -54.67 -44.33
C PHE A 9 -17.81 -53.26 -44.52
N ASN A 10 -19.07 -53.17 -44.96
CA ASN A 10 -19.77 -51.89 -45.09
C ASN A 10 -20.08 -51.28 -43.71
N ASP A 11 -20.41 -52.09 -42.70
CA ASP A 11 -20.58 -51.59 -41.30
C ASP A 11 -19.25 -51.13 -40.70
N VAL A 12 -18.15 -51.83 -40.99
CA VAL A 12 -16.79 -51.38 -40.56
C VAL A 12 -16.35 -50.14 -41.34
N ILE A 13 -16.65 -50.00 -42.60
CA ILE A 13 -16.38 -48.79 -43.38
C ILE A 13 -17.28 -47.66 -42.93
N ASN A 14 -18.53 -47.86 -42.61
CA ASN A 14 -19.43 -46.86 -42.08
C ASN A 14 -19.03 -46.45 -40.64
N ILE A 15 -18.53 -47.38 -39.84
CA ILE A 15 -17.92 -47.07 -38.53
C ILE A 15 -16.61 -46.32 -38.73
N ALA A 16 -15.74 -46.71 -39.67
CA ALA A 16 -14.50 -46.00 -39.98
C ALA A 16 -14.73 -44.64 -40.67
N GLU A 17 -15.83 -44.48 -41.43
CA GLU A 17 -16.24 -43.17 -41.98
C GLU A 17 -16.97 -42.30 -40.93
N SER A 18 -17.66 -42.89 -39.96
CA SER A 18 -18.17 -42.18 -38.78
C SER A 18 -17.06 -41.82 -37.78
N GLU A 19 -15.97 -42.60 -37.76
CA GLU A 19 -14.73 -42.30 -37.01
C GLU A 19 -13.75 -41.37 -37.76
N LYS A 20 -13.95 -41.07 -39.05
CA LYS A 20 -13.46 -39.84 -39.66
C LYS A 20 -14.29 -38.71 -39.11
N GLY A 21 -14.01 -38.49 -37.79
CA GLY A 21 -14.68 -37.53 -36.94
C GLY A 21 -14.93 -36.23 -37.66
N SER A 22 -16.13 -35.75 -37.51
CA SER A 22 -16.54 -34.42 -37.91
C SER A 22 -15.39 -33.46 -37.64
N THR A 23 -14.96 -32.73 -38.67
CA THR A 23 -14.06 -31.59 -38.57
C THR A 23 -14.69 -30.44 -37.77
N GLU A 24 -15.89 -30.62 -37.28
CA GLU A 24 -16.65 -29.69 -36.48
C GLU A 24 -16.15 -29.70 -35.02
N ILE A 25 -15.51 -28.61 -34.63
CA ILE A 25 -15.03 -28.36 -33.24
C ILE A 25 -16.21 -28.02 -32.32
N TRP A 26 -17.18 -27.29 -32.85
CA TRP A 26 -18.28 -26.71 -32.10
C TRP A 26 -19.59 -27.47 -32.29
N ARG A 27 -20.22 -27.82 -31.16
CA ARG A 27 -21.62 -28.30 -31.12
C ARG A 27 -22.58 -27.12 -31.35
N GLU A 28 -22.23 -26.00 -30.79
CA GLU A 28 -22.89 -24.72 -30.89
C GLU A 28 -21.80 -23.64 -30.99
N GLN A 29 -21.87 -22.77 -32.00
CA GLN A 29 -20.89 -21.70 -32.13
C GLN A 29 -21.01 -20.76 -30.94
N PRO A 30 -19.96 -20.59 -30.11
CA PRO A 30 -20.03 -19.72 -28.97
C PRO A 30 -20.10 -18.25 -29.40
N VAL A 31 -20.90 -17.46 -28.67
CA VAL A 31 -20.93 -16.01 -28.82
C VAL A 31 -19.67 -15.38 -28.19
N GLY A 32 -19.38 -14.11 -28.47
CA GLY A 32 -18.31 -13.37 -27.84
C GLY A 32 -18.55 -13.09 -26.35
N LEU A 33 -17.48 -12.82 -25.59
CA LEU A 33 -17.57 -12.66 -24.14
C LEU A 33 -18.51 -11.51 -23.75
N VAL A 34 -18.44 -10.34 -24.41
CA VAL A 34 -19.34 -9.20 -24.11
C VAL A 34 -20.80 -9.56 -24.44
N GLU A 35 -21.05 -10.24 -25.58
CA GLU A 35 -22.37 -10.71 -25.97
C GLU A 35 -22.91 -11.74 -24.96
N PHE A 36 -22.06 -12.64 -24.44
CA PHE A 36 -22.44 -13.56 -23.37
C PHE A 36 -22.95 -12.84 -22.11
N PHE A 37 -22.28 -11.73 -21.71
CA PHE A 37 -22.76 -10.92 -20.58
C PHE A 37 -24.15 -10.32 -20.86
N THR A 38 -24.38 -9.77 -22.05
CA THR A 38 -25.65 -9.11 -22.38
C THR A 38 -26.78 -10.11 -22.64
N ASP A 39 -26.55 -11.13 -23.43
CA ASP A 39 -27.60 -12.00 -23.93
C ASP A 39 -27.93 -13.17 -23.00
N TYR A 40 -26.89 -13.74 -22.37
CA TYR A 40 -27.08 -14.91 -21.53
C TYR A 40 -27.08 -14.58 -20.03
N LEU A 41 -26.25 -13.65 -19.54
CA LEU A 41 -26.30 -13.22 -18.15
C LEU A 41 -27.32 -12.11 -17.91
N GLY A 42 -27.74 -11.39 -18.95
CA GLY A 42 -28.65 -10.24 -18.84
C GLY A 42 -28.02 -9.04 -18.12
N GLU A 43 -26.69 -8.90 -18.20
CA GLU A 43 -25.90 -7.89 -17.55
C GLU A 43 -25.08 -7.11 -18.58
N SER A 44 -24.97 -5.79 -18.41
CA SER A 44 -24.23 -4.94 -19.36
C SER A 44 -22.94 -4.44 -18.72
N PRO A 45 -21.77 -4.91 -19.15
CA PRO A 45 -20.49 -4.32 -18.77
C PRO A 45 -20.43 -2.85 -19.17
N TYR A 46 -19.81 -2.02 -18.34
CA TYR A 46 -19.66 -0.61 -18.68
C TYR A 46 -18.76 -0.42 -19.92
N PRO A 47 -19.13 0.52 -20.81
CA PRO A 47 -18.26 0.93 -21.91
C PRO A 47 -16.90 1.45 -21.42
N GLY A 48 -15.87 1.32 -22.21
CA GLY A 48 -14.51 1.73 -21.85
C GLY A 48 -13.72 0.57 -21.25
N LYS A 49 -13.13 0.78 -20.09
CA LYS A 49 -12.14 -0.17 -19.50
C LYS A 49 -12.69 -1.58 -19.22
N GLN A 50 -13.97 -1.73 -18.84
CA GLN A 50 -14.54 -3.07 -18.65
C GLN A 50 -14.69 -3.82 -19.97
N THR A 51 -15.29 -3.18 -20.98
CA THR A 51 -15.44 -3.80 -22.30
C THR A 51 -14.10 -4.00 -23.01
N GLU A 52 -13.13 -3.10 -22.84
CA GLU A 52 -11.76 -3.26 -23.31
C GLU A 52 -11.12 -4.55 -22.75
N PHE A 53 -11.16 -4.71 -21.42
CA PHE A 53 -10.62 -5.88 -20.74
C PHE A 53 -11.30 -7.18 -21.19
N LEU A 54 -12.64 -7.22 -21.26
CA LEU A 54 -13.38 -8.39 -21.72
C LEU A 54 -13.05 -8.75 -23.17
N ASN A 55 -12.94 -7.77 -24.06
CA ASN A 55 -12.55 -7.99 -25.45
C ASN A 55 -11.12 -8.54 -25.60
N ILE A 56 -10.20 -8.13 -24.72
CA ILE A 56 -8.85 -8.68 -24.70
C ILE A 56 -8.87 -10.13 -24.24
N VAL A 57 -9.59 -10.44 -23.15
CA VAL A 57 -9.76 -11.82 -22.65
C VAL A 57 -10.36 -12.71 -23.73
N ASP A 58 -11.42 -12.25 -24.41
CA ASP A 58 -12.09 -13.02 -25.48
C ASP A 58 -11.14 -13.34 -26.63
N LYS A 59 -10.40 -12.34 -27.13
CA LYS A 59 -9.41 -12.53 -28.20
C LYS A 59 -8.28 -13.47 -27.78
N VAL A 60 -7.82 -13.38 -26.53
CA VAL A 60 -6.79 -14.27 -26.00
C VAL A 60 -7.31 -15.71 -25.86
N LEU A 61 -8.59 -15.92 -25.54
CA LEU A 61 -9.23 -17.23 -25.52
C LEU A 61 -9.51 -17.80 -26.94
N ASP A 62 -9.43 -16.95 -27.96
CA ASP A 62 -9.69 -17.32 -29.36
C ASP A 62 -8.49 -17.07 -30.29
N LYS A 63 -7.28 -17.22 -29.78
CA LYS A 63 -6.01 -16.90 -30.46
C LYS A 63 -5.87 -17.54 -31.84
N LYS A 64 -6.45 -18.73 -32.06
CA LYS A 64 -6.35 -19.43 -33.34
C LYS A 64 -6.93 -18.64 -34.50
N ASN A 65 -7.94 -17.82 -34.22
CA ASN A 65 -8.60 -16.96 -35.19
C ASN A 65 -7.91 -15.62 -35.39
N LEU A 66 -6.86 -15.33 -34.62
CA LEU A 66 -6.05 -14.11 -34.78
C LEU A 66 -5.01 -14.29 -35.90
N PRO A 67 -4.68 -13.24 -36.68
CA PRO A 67 -3.58 -13.24 -37.63
C PRO A 67 -2.25 -13.65 -36.96
N ASP A 68 -1.33 -14.25 -37.70
CA ASP A 68 -0.06 -14.76 -37.13
C ASP A 68 0.81 -13.70 -36.49
N ASN A 69 0.75 -12.49 -36.98
CA ASN A 69 1.48 -11.34 -36.48
C ASN A 69 0.70 -10.50 -35.42
N HIS A 70 -0.48 -10.98 -34.98
CA HIS A 70 -1.27 -10.21 -34.01
C HIS A 70 -0.63 -10.25 -32.61
N PRO A 71 -0.43 -9.10 -31.93
CA PRO A 71 0.26 -9.04 -30.63
C PRO A 71 -0.35 -9.95 -29.55
N LEU A 72 -1.67 -10.10 -29.53
CA LEU A 72 -2.36 -10.92 -28.52
C LEU A 72 -2.17 -12.43 -28.75
N LYS A 73 -1.58 -12.87 -29.88
CA LYS A 73 -1.43 -14.31 -30.19
C LYS A 73 -0.48 -15.03 -29.22
N GLN A 74 0.51 -14.32 -28.68
CA GLN A 74 1.47 -14.87 -27.73
C GLN A 74 1.08 -14.66 -26.26
N ILE A 75 0.04 -13.86 -25.97
CA ILE A 75 -0.36 -13.53 -24.59
C ILE A 75 -0.89 -14.79 -23.90
N THR A 76 -0.31 -15.12 -22.76
CA THR A 76 -0.77 -16.17 -21.83
C THR A 76 -1.06 -15.64 -20.43
N GLU A 77 -0.70 -14.40 -20.16
CA GLU A 77 -0.91 -13.75 -18.88
C GLU A 77 -1.52 -12.35 -19.05
N ILE A 78 -2.48 -11.99 -18.21
CA ILE A 78 -3.09 -10.65 -18.19
C ILE A 78 -3.01 -10.09 -16.79
N ALA A 79 -2.32 -8.95 -16.62
CA ALA A 79 -2.26 -8.20 -15.37
C ALA A 79 -3.24 -7.02 -15.41
N CYS A 80 -4.31 -7.12 -14.63
CA CYS A 80 -5.40 -6.14 -14.56
C CYS A 80 -5.39 -5.40 -13.22
N LEU A 81 -5.02 -4.12 -13.23
CA LEU A 81 -5.07 -3.25 -12.06
C LEU A 81 -6.26 -2.30 -12.16
N PHE A 82 -7.34 -2.64 -11.48
CA PHE A 82 -8.56 -1.85 -11.42
C PHE A 82 -8.87 -1.41 -9.99
N GLY A 83 -9.24 -0.14 -9.81
CA GLY A 83 -9.52 0.45 -8.52
C GLY A 83 -10.63 -0.28 -7.74
N LYS A 84 -10.69 -0.08 -6.44
CA LYS A 84 -11.72 -0.64 -5.55
C LYS A 84 -13.09 -0.11 -5.93
N GLY A 85 -14.09 -0.99 -6.02
CA GLY A 85 -15.45 -0.61 -6.47
C GLY A 85 -15.63 -0.53 -7.98
N SER A 86 -14.62 -0.90 -8.78
CA SER A 86 -14.68 -0.94 -10.25
C SER A 86 -15.51 -2.09 -10.83
N GLY A 87 -15.91 -3.08 -10.00
CA GLY A 87 -16.65 -4.24 -10.44
C GLY A 87 -15.78 -5.47 -10.83
N LYS A 88 -14.59 -5.61 -10.24
CA LYS A 88 -13.69 -6.75 -10.48
C LYS A 88 -14.37 -8.09 -10.32
N ASP A 89 -15.08 -8.32 -9.21
CA ASP A 89 -15.82 -9.57 -8.97
C ASP A 89 -16.91 -9.83 -10.02
N PHE A 90 -17.53 -8.74 -10.51
CA PHE A 90 -18.50 -8.80 -11.60
C PHE A 90 -17.83 -9.34 -12.85
N LEU A 91 -16.67 -8.84 -13.23
CA LEU A 91 -15.93 -9.29 -14.41
C LEU A 91 -15.44 -10.71 -14.26
N VAL A 92 -14.77 -11.03 -13.14
CA VAL A 92 -14.15 -12.35 -12.92
C VAL A 92 -15.18 -13.48 -12.91
N SER A 93 -16.28 -13.33 -12.18
CA SER A 93 -17.32 -14.38 -12.12
C SER A 93 -18.03 -14.58 -13.47
N GLY A 94 -18.18 -13.53 -14.27
CA GLY A 94 -18.69 -13.63 -15.64
C GLY A 94 -17.72 -14.30 -16.59
N ILE A 95 -16.42 -13.99 -16.50
CA ILE A 95 -15.38 -14.64 -17.30
C ILE A 95 -15.33 -16.14 -17.02
N VAL A 96 -15.39 -16.56 -15.74
CA VAL A 96 -15.41 -18.00 -15.41
C VAL A 96 -16.64 -18.69 -15.98
N ALA A 97 -17.82 -18.08 -15.88
CA ALA A 97 -19.04 -18.63 -16.48
C ALA A 97 -18.92 -18.72 -18.01
N TYR A 98 -18.34 -17.72 -18.66
CA TYR A 98 -18.11 -17.73 -20.10
C TYR A 98 -17.14 -18.82 -20.55
N ILE A 99 -16.05 -19.01 -19.85
CA ILE A 99 -15.06 -20.06 -20.19
C ILE A 99 -15.72 -21.44 -20.09
N ALA A 100 -16.50 -21.71 -19.05
CA ALA A 100 -17.27 -22.94 -18.92
C ALA A 100 -18.28 -23.09 -20.06
N TYR A 101 -18.98 -22.02 -20.44
CA TYR A 101 -19.87 -21.98 -21.59
C TYR A 101 -19.13 -22.34 -22.88
N LYS A 102 -18.05 -21.64 -23.18
CA LYS A 102 -17.27 -21.85 -24.44
C LYS A 102 -16.72 -23.26 -24.55
N LEU A 103 -16.21 -23.84 -23.47
CA LEU A 103 -15.74 -25.23 -23.45
C LEU A 103 -16.89 -26.23 -23.63
N ASN A 104 -18.06 -25.98 -23.05
CA ASN A 104 -19.23 -26.84 -23.20
C ASN A 104 -19.87 -26.76 -24.60
N CYS A 105 -19.66 -25.66 -25.33
CA CYS A 105 -20.05 -25.57 -26.74
C CYS A 105 -19.22 -26.47 -27.65
N MET A 106 -18.08 -27.00 -27.22
CA MET A 106 -17.28 -27.96 -27.99
C MET A 106 -17.90 -29.36 -27.94
N TYR A 107 -17.70 -30.13 -28.99
CA TYR A 107 -18.07 -31.55 -28.99
C TYR A 107 -17.21 -32.36 -28.02
N ASP A 108 -15.90 -32.19 -28.09
CA ASP A 108 -14.92 -32.89 -27.27
C ASP A 108 -13.72 -31.97 -26.98
N PRO A 109 -13.76 -31.15 -25.89
CA PRO A 109 -12.68 -30.28 -25.53
C PRO A 109 -11.41 -31.04 -25.14
N GLN A 110 -11.52 -32.26 -24.58
CA GLN A 110 -10.37 -33.07 -24.23
C GLN A 110 -9.58 -33.46 -25.47
N LYS A 111 -10.26 -33.99 -26.48
CA LYS A 111 -9.63 -34.33 -27.77
C LYS A 111 -9.02 -33.10 -28.45
N TYR A 112 -9.71 -31.96 -28.38
CA TYR A 112 -9.22 -30.71 -28.95
C TYR A 112 -7.90 -30.25 -28.36
N PHE A 113 -7.71 -30.42 -27.03
CA PHE A 113 -6.47 -30.10 -26.34
C PHE A 113 -5.48 -31.28 -26.23
N GLY A 114 -5.79 -32.44 -26.79
CA GLY A 114 -4.91 -33.61 -26.80
C GLY A 114 -4.92 -34.43 -25.52
N PHE A 115 -6.03 -34.40 -24.78
CA PHE A 115 -6.21 -35.19 -23.53
C PHE A 115 -7.00 -36.46 -23.72
N GLY A 116 -6.88 -37.37 -22.75
CA GLY A 116 -7.74 -38.51 -22.61
C GLY A 116 -9.19 -38.10 -22.29
N LYS A 117 -10.18 -38.84 -22.84
CA LYS A 117 -11.62 -38.51 -22.74
C LYS A 117 -12.14 -38.29 -21.32
N ASN A 118 -11.50 -38.89 -20.32
CA ASN A 118 -11.93 -38.81 -18.93
C ASN A 118 -11.09 -37.81 -18.07
N GLU A 119 -10.17 -37.09 -18.69
CA GLU A 119 -9.39 -36.10 -17.97
C GLU A 119 -10.20 -34.83 -17.68
N ASN A 120 -9.89 -34.18 -16.54
CA ASN A 120 -10.56 -32.95 -16.17
C ASN A 120 -9.92 -31.74 -16.89
N ILE A 121 -10.73 -30.73 -17.15
CA ILE A 121 -10.29 -29.39 -17.53
C ILE A 121 -10.75 -28.46 -16.44
N ASP A 122 -9.79 -27.77 -15.80
CA ASP A 122 -10.02 -26.99 -14.61
C ASP A 122 -10.01 -25.48 -14.88
N ILE A 123 -10.94 -24.76 -14.27
CA ILE A 123 -10.98 -23.29 -14.20
C ILE A 123 -10.80 -22.96 -12.72
N ILE A 124 -9.69 -22.29 -12.38
CA ILE A 124 -9.29 -22.07 -10.99
C ILE A 124 -9.32 -20.60 -10.66
N ASN A 125 -10.03 -20.22 -9.60
CA ASN A 125 -9.91 -18.91 -8.97
C ASN A 125 -9.14 -19.02 -7.66
N ILE A 126 -8.10 -18.21 -7.49
CA ILE A 126 -7.28 -18.16 -6.28
C ILE A 126 -7.54 -16.85 -5.54
N ALA A 127 -7.98 -16.95 -4.29
CA ALA A 127 -8.19 -15.81 -3.39
C ALA A 127 -7.20 -15.84 -2.22
N THR A 128 -7.11 -14.75 -1.45
CA THR A 128 -6.19 -14.61 -0.31
C THR A 128 -6.42 -15.65 0.77
N ASN A 129 -7.68 -16.02 1.02
CA ASN A 129 -8.05 -17.03 2.00
C ASN A 129 -9.28 -17.84 1.56
N ALA A 130 -9.43 -19.05 2.15
CA ALA A 130 -10.50 -19.98 1.82
C ALA A 130 -11.91 -19.38 2.03
N LYS A 131 -12.08 -18.55 3.05
CA LYS A 131 -13.39 -17.96 3.39
C LYS A 131 -13.83 -16.90 2.37
N GLN A 132 -12.90 -16.11 1.85
CA GLN A 132 -13.14 -15.17 0.77
C GLN A 132 -13.43 -15.89 -0.54
N ALA A 133 -12.65 -16.93 -0.85
CA ALA A 133 -12.86 -17.79 -2.00
C ALA A 133 -14.27 -18.39 -2.03
N GLU A 134 -14.73 -18.98 -0.93
CA GLU A 134 -16.02 -19.68 -0.82
C GLU A 134 -17.20 -18.68 -0.77
N ASN A 135 -17.15 -17.70 0.11
CA ASN A 135 -18.32 -16.86 0.42
C ASN A 135 -18.52 -15.69 -0.54
N VAL A 136 -17.47 -15.18 -1.18
CA VAL A 136 -17.58 -14.02 -2.06
C VAL A 136 -17.62 -14.46 -3.52
N PHE A 137 -16.54 -15.04 -4.01
CA PHE A 137 -16.45 -15.41 -5.42
C PHE A 137 -17.45 -16.51 -5.83
N PHE A 138 -17.44 -17.64 -5.09
CA PHE A 138 -18.28 -18.80 -5.41
C PHE A 138 -19.77 -18.49 -5.29
N ALA A 139 -20.18 -17.70 -4.29
CA ALA A 139 -21.57 -17.28 -4.16
C ALA A 139 -22.02 -16.45 -5.38
N LYS A 140 -21.18 -15.53 -5.87
CA LYS A 140 -21.46 -14.73 -7.07
C LYS A 140 -21.52 -15.59 -8.34
N LEU A 141 -20.56 -16.48 -8.50
CA LEU A 141 -20.55 -17.39 -9.65
C LEU A 141 -21.80 -18.29 -9.69
N LYS A 142 -22.18 -18.90 -8.55
CA LYS A 142 -23.40 -19.71 -8.43
C LYS A 142 -24.66 -18.89 -8.73
N ALA A 143 -24.75 -17.67 -8.21
CA ALA A 143 -25.89 -16.79 -8.49
C ALA A 143 -26.01 -16.48 -10.00
N ARG A 144 -24.88 -16.20 -10.67
CA ARG A 144 -24.85 -15.94 -12.12
C ARG A 144 -25.24 -17.15 -12.96
N LEU A 145 -24.70 -18.32 -12.63
CA LEU A 145 -25.07 -19.54 -13.34
C LEU A 145 -26.57 -19.87 -13.19
N ARG A 146 -27.16 -19.57 -12.03
CA ARG A 146 -28.61 -19.77 -11.81
C ARG A 146 -29.47 -18.79 -12.61
N SER A 147 -29.01 -17.57 -12.83
CA SER A 147 -29.70 -16.55 -13.64
C SER A 147 -29.38 -16.64 -15.13
N CYS A 148 -28.33 -17.37 -15.51
CA CYS A 148 -27.90 -17.50 -16.89
C CYS A 148 -28.95 -18.22 -17.73
N LYS A 149 -29.34 -17.62 -18.87
CA LYS A 149 -30.35 -18.22 -19.79
C LYS A 149 -29.89 -19.50 -20.44
N TRP A 150 -28.58 -19.73 -20.56
CA TRP A 150 -28.00 -20.89 -21.22
C TRP A 150 -27.82 -22.09 -20.29
N PHE A 151 -27.33 -21.85 -19.06
CA PHE A 151 -27.06 -22.90 -18.12
C PHE A 151 -28.30 -23.36 -17.35
N LYS A 152 -28.42 -24.70 -17.14
CA LYS A 152 -29.48 -25.31 -16.34
C LYS A 152 -28.87 -26.08 -15.17
N LYS A 153 -29.28 -25.73 -13.93
CA LYS A 153 -28.87 -26.46 -12.75
C LYS A 153 -29.54 -27.83 -12.69
N VAL A 154 -28.76 -28.86 -12.41
CA VAL A 154 -29.24 -30.24 -12.18
C VAL A 154 -28.59 -30.87 -10.96
N ASP A 155 -29.28 -31.82 -10.35
CA ASP A 155 -28.77 -32.61 -9.22
C ASP A 155 -28.56 -34.10 -9.58
N ARG A 156 -28.55 -34.40 -10.85
CA ARG A 156 -28.37 -35.75 -11.43
C ARG A 156 -27.12 -35.86 -12.28
N THR A 157 -26.66 -37.09 -12.50
CA THR A 157 -25.66 -37.47 -13.51
C THR A 157 -26.28 -38.43 -14.52
N PRO A 158 -25.90 -38.41 -15.80
CA PRO A 158 -24.89 -37.52 -16.42
C PRO A 158 -25.40 -36.08 -16.57
N ILE A 159 -24.43 -35.12 -16.62
CA ILE A 159 -24.69 -33.70 -16.90
C ILE A 159 -24.73 -33.51 -18.41
N ALA A 160 -25.75 -32.83 -18.96
CA ALA A 160 -25.83 -32.50 -20.40
C ALA A 160 -24.97 -31.26 -20.72
N TYR A 161 -24.74 -30.96 -22.01
CA TYR A 161 -23.79 -29.94 -22.45
C TYR A 161 -24.11 -28.50 -21.97
N ASN A 162 -25.36 -28.20 -21.72
CA ASN A 162 -25.81 -26.91 -21.16
C ASN A 162 -26.26 -26.98 -19.68
N GLU A 163 -25.86 -28.04 -19.00
CA GLU A 163 -26.20 -28.25 -17.59
C GLU A 163 -24.97 -28.16 -16.67
N TYR A 164 -25.21 -27.89 -15.40
CA TYR A 164 -24.20 -27.88 -14.37
C TYR A 164 -24.72 -28.41 -13.04
N GLN A 165 -23.79 -28.81 -12.16
CA GLN A 165 -24.09 -29.29 -10.84
C GLN A 165 -23.27 -28.50 -9.81
N GLU A 166 -23.93 -27.99 -8.76
CA GLU A 166 -23.26 -27.30 -7.66
C GLU A 166 -22.85 -28.31 -6.58
N LYS A 167 -21.57 -28.29 -6.21
CA LYS A 167 -21.02 -28.88 -5.00
C LYS A 167 -20.65 -27.79 -4.01
N LYS A 168 -20.14 -28.19 -2.83
CA LYS A 168 -19.75 -27.22 -1.80
C LYS A 168 -18.72 -26.22 -2.32
N ASP A 169 -17.63 -26.69 -2.86
CA ASP A 169 -16.41 -25.98 -3.25
C ASP A 169 -16.08 -26.10 -4.76
N THR A 170 -16.94 -26.78 -5.53
CA THR A 170 -16.71 -27.06 -6.95
C THR A 170 -18.02 -26.95 -7.72
N ILE A 171 -17.96 -26.46 -8.94
CA ILE A 171 -19.05 -26.54 -9.91
C ILE A 171 -18.61 -27.50 -11.01
N LEU A 172 -19.44 -28.49 -11.27
CA LEU A 172 -19.22 -29.50 -12.30
C LEU A 172 -20.06 -29.16 -13.52
N PHE A 173 -19.42 -29.19 -14.68
CA PHE A 173 -20.06 -29.00 -15.98
C PHE A 173 -19.94 -30.27 -16.84
N TYR A 174 -20.49 -30.21 -18.02
CA TYR A 174 -20.36 -31.26 -19.02
C TYR A 174 -18.89 -31.50 -19.40
N ASN A 175 -18.57 -32.70 -19.93
CA ASN A 175 -17.22 -33.06 -20.37
C ASN A 175 -16.12 -32.92 -19.30
N ASN A 176 -16.41 -33.25 -18.04
CA ASN A 176 -15.44 -33.19 -16.96
C ASN A 176 -14.78 -31.79 -16.78
N ILE A 177 -15.48 -30.73 -17.16
CA ILE A 177 -15.05 -29.38 -16.90
C ILE A 177 -15.44 -29.03 -15.48
N ARG A 178 -14.49 -28.42 -14.71
CA ARG A 178 -14.70 -28.06 -13.32
C ARG A 178 -14.28 -26.61 -13.06
N ALA A 179 -15.09 -25.89 -12.31
CA ALA A 179 -14.68 -24.60 -11.74
C ALA A 179 -14.60 -24.74 -10.22
N PHE A 180 -13.50 -24.31 -9.63
CA PHE A 180 -13.33 -24.29 -8.18
C PHE A 180 -12.48 -23.10 -7.74
N SER A 181 -12.54 -22.79 -6.44
CA SER A 181 -11.78 -21.73 -5.82
C SER A 181 -10.77 -22.32 -4.84
N GLY A 182 -9.51 -21.94 -5.00
CA GLY A 182 -8.40 -22.24 -4.11
C GLY A 182 -8.00 -21.03 -3.29
N HIS A 183 -7.05 -21.22 -2.38
CA HIS A 183 -6.44 -20.13 -1.61
C HIS A 183 -4.91 -20.22 -1.68
N SER A 184 -4.23 -19.11 -1.40
CA SER A 184 -2.79 -18.96 -1.57
C SER A 184 -1.94 -19.94 -0.73
N GLU A 185 -2.49 -20.43 0.39
CA GLU A 185 -1.81 -21.39 1.27
C GLU A 185 -1.95 -22.86 0.82
N ALA A 186 -2.79 -23.13 -0.18
CA ALA A 186 -2.99 -24.48 -0.69
C ALA A 186 -1.70 -25.00 -1.34
N SER A 187 -0.98 -25.84 -0.61
CA SER A 187 0.30 -26.44 -1.04
C SER A 187 0.16 -27.55 -2.10
N SER A 188 -1.05 -27.86 -2.57
CA SER A 188 -1.33 -29.01 -3.44
C SER A 188 -2.16 -28.64 -4.66
N PHE A 189 -1.65 -27.76 -5.52
CA PHE A 189 -2.19 -27.58 -6.86
C PHE A 189 -1.65 -28.63 -7.87
N ASP A 190 -0.82 -29.57 -7.39
CA ASP A 190 -0.33 -30.68 -8.19
C ASP A 190 -1.47 -31.63 -8.57
N GLY A 191 -1.53 -32.02 -9.83
CA GLY A 191 -2.58 -32.91 -10.34
C GLY A 191 -3.80 -32.22 -10.93
N PHE A 192 -3.91 -30.89 -10.86
CA PHE A 192 -4.92 -30.12 -11.60
C PHE A 192 -4.50 -29.86 -13.04
N SER A 193 -5.50 -29.68 -13.91
CA SER A 193 -5.32 -29.36 -15.33
C SER A 193 -5.93 -27.99 -15.65
N PRO A 194 -5.33 -26.88 -15.17
CA PRO A 194 -5.93 -25.56 -15.30
C PRO A 194 -5.74 -25.01 -16.72
N ILE A 195 -6.85 -24.79 -17.42
CA ILE A 195 -6.85 -24.02 -18.68
C ILE A 195 -6.84 -22.52 -18.37
N VAL A 196 -7.53 -22.11 -17.31
CA VAL A 196 -7.53 -20.73 -16.83
C VAL A 196 -7.33 -20.69 -15.33
N VAL A 197 -6.43 -19.80 -14.89
CA VAL A 197 -6.18 -19.48 -13.49
C VAL A 197 -6.41 -17.99 -13.29
N ILE A 198 -7.20 -17.63 -12.29
CA ILE A 198 -7.45 -16.24 -11.93
C ILE A 198 -6.93 -16.02 -10.51
N PHE A 199 -5.97 -15.12 -10.36
CA PHE A 199 -5.50 -14.62 -9.08
C PHE A 199 -6.30 -13.37 -8.72
N ASP A 200 -7.28 -13.54 -7.85
CA ASP A 200 -8.19 -12.48 -7.41
C ASP A 200 -7.65 -11.76 -6.18
N GLU A 201 -7.61 -10.42 -6.22
CA GLU A 201 -7.00 -9.54 -5.21
C GLU A 201 -5.54 -9.92 -4.86
N VAL A 202 -4.76 -10.26 -5.89
CA VAL A 202 -3.38 -10.77 -5.72
C VAL A 202 -2.42 -9.77 -5.05
N GLY A 203 -2.72 -8.47 -5.08
CA GLY A 203 -1.97 -7.46 -4.33
C GLY A 203 -2.05 -7.63 -2.81
N GLU A 204 -3.06 -8.36 -2.30
CA GLU A 204 -3.21 -8.68 -0.87
C GLU A 204 -2.39 -9.89 -0.42
N PHE A 205 -1.87 -10.68 -1.36
CA PHE A 205 -1.11 -11.88 -1.02
C PHE A 205 0.27 -11.52 -0.48
N GLU A 206 0.76 -12.33 0.44
CA GLU A 206 2.18 -12.33 0.72
C GLU A 206 2.94 -12.70 -0.56
N PHE A 207 3.97 -11.92 -0.92
CA PHE A 207 4.67 -12.05 -2.19
C PHE A 207 5.19 -13.48 -2.42
N SER A 208 5.80 -14.10 -1.41
CA SER A 208 6.35 -15.45 -1.47
C SER A 208 5.29 -16.52 -1.73
N LEU A 209 4.10 -16.36 -1.15
CA LEU A 209 2.97 -17.27 -1.36
C LEU A 209 2.35 -17.10 -2.74
N ALA A 210 2.20 -15.86 -3.21
CA ALA A 210 1.73 -15.56 -4.56
C ALA A 210 2.67 -16.15 -5.62
N GLU A 211 3.97 -15.95 -5.44
CA GLU A 211 4.99 -16.46 -6.35
C GLU A 211 5.01 -17.99 -6.40
N LYS A 212 4.93 -18.65 -5.25
CA LYS A 212 4.88 -20.11 -5.17
C LYS A 212 3.65 -20.69 -5.86
N ALA A 213 2.46 -20.16 -5.55
CA ALA A 213 1.21 -20.59 -6.17
C ALA A 213 1.25 -20.37 -7.70
N TYR A 214 1.74 -19.21 -8.13
CA TYR A 214 1.91 -18.88 -9.55
C TYR A 214 2.85 -19.87 -10.25
N LYS A 215 4.03 -20.18 -9.71
CA LYS A 215 4.99 -21.10 -10.33
C LYS A 215 4.38 -22.49 -10.56
N VAL A 216 3.69 -23.02 -9.57
CA VAL A 216 3.04 -24.34 -9.65
C VAL A 216 1.92 -24.34 -10.69
N LEU A 217 1.00 -23.37 -10.61
CA LEU A 217 -0.16 -23.31 -11.50
C LEU A 217 0.23 -22.98 -12.95
N ARG A 218 1.20 -22.07 -13.14
CA ARG A 218 1.73 -21.76 -14.47
C ARG A 218 2.36 -23.01 -15.12
N SER A 219 3.18 -23.74 -14.37
CA SER A 219 3.80 -24.97 -14.84
C SER A 219 2.75 -26.01 -15.26
N SER A 220 1.73 -26.23 -14.42
CA SER A 220 0.62 -27.15 -14.70
C SER A 220 -0.19 -26.72 -15.92
N ALA A 221 -0.53 -25.44 -16.03
CA ALA A 221 -1.28 -24.88 -17.15
C ALA A 221 -0.51 -24.98 -18.48
N THR A 222 0.76 -24.56 -18.47
CA THR A 222 1.60 -24.53 -19.67
C THR A 222 1.94 -25.95 -20.17
N SER A 223 2.23 -26.88 -19.26
CA SER A 223 2.54 -28.26 -19.65
C SER A 223 1.37 -28.97 -20.31
N ARG A 224 0.12 -28.59 -19.97
CA ARG A 224 -1.07 -29.23 -20.48
C ARG A 224 -1.69 -28.50 -21.66
N PHE A 225 -1.78 -27.17 -21.59
CA PHE A 225 -2.51 -26.38 -22.62
C PHE A 225 -1.58 -25.52 -23.49
N GLY A 226 -0.28 -25.47 -23.17
CA GLY A 226 0.69 -24.62 -23.89
C GLY A 226 0.21 -23.17 -23.96
N ASN A 227 0.21 -22.61 -25.17
CA ASN A 227 -0.27 -21.24 -25.40
C ASN A 227 -1.80 -21.06 -25.26
N ASN A 228 -2.60 -22.12 -25.08
CA ASN A 228 -4.02 -21.98 -24.82
C ASN A 228 -4.34 -21.75 -23.33
N ALA A 229 -3.36 -21.93 -22.45
CA ALA A 229 -3.51 -21.56 -21.05
C ALA A 229 -3.59 -20.04 -20.90
N LEU A 230 -4.38 -19.59 -19.90
CA LEU A 230 -4.49 -18.17 -19.56
C LEU A 230 -4.42 -17.98 -18.04
N ILE A 231 -3.56 -17.07 -17.61
CA ILE A 231 -3.48 -16.62 -16.21
C ILE A 231 -3.90 -15.17 -16.13
N ILE A 232 -4.85 -14.86 -15.28
CA ILE A 232 -5.34 -13.48 -15.05
C ILE A 232 -5.01 -13.07 -13.63
N PHE A 233 -4.30 -11.96 -13.49
CA PHE A 233 -4.07 -11.29 -12.20
C PHE A 233 -4.99 -10.08 -12.13
N ILE A 234 -5.91 -10.05 -11.17
CA ILE A 234 -6.83 -8.93 -11.02
C ILE A 234 -6.80 -8.41 -9.60
N SER A 235 -6.47 -7.12 -9.44
CA SER A 235 -6.30 -6.48 -8.14
C SER A 235 -6.32 -4.96 -8.27
N TYR A 236 -6.15 -4.28 -7.15
CA TYR A 236 -5.50 -2.98 -7.08
C TYR A 236 -4.18 -3.14 -6.29
N PRO A 237 -3.15 -2.32 -6.54
CA PRO A 237 -1.85 -2.50 -5.90
C PRO A 237 -1.92 -2.17 -4.41
N ARG A 238 -1.16 -2.91 -3.59
CA ARG A 238 -0.99 -2.62 -2.15
C ARG A 238 0.35 -1.96 -1.85
N SER A 239 1.33 -2.16 -2.71
CA SER A 239 2.64 -1.50 -2.65
C SER A 239 3.29 -1.51 -4.03
N ALA A 240 4.33 -0.70 -4.19
CA ALA A 240 5.14 -0.72 -5.43
C ALA A 240 5.78 -2.10 -5.70
N ASP A 241 5.99 -2.91 -4.67
CA ASP A 241 6.72 -4.18 -4.77
C ASP A 241 5.83 -5.41 -4.59
N ASP A 242 4.50 -5.26 -4.58
CA ASP A 242 3.61 -6.41 -4.51
C ASP A 242 3.57 -7.21 -5.83
N PHE A 243 3.00 -8.42 -5.75
CA PHE A 243 2.99 -9.33 -6.90
C PHE A 243 2.15 -8.82 -8.07
N SER A 244 1.10 -8.04 -7.81
CA SER A 244 0.27 -7.44 -8.87
C SER A 244 1.05 -6.39 -9.66
N MET A 245 1.85 -5.58 -8.97
CA MET A 245 2.71 -4.57 -9.59
C MET A 245 3.87 -5.20 -10.37
N LEU A 246 4.45 -6.30 -9.86
CA LEU A 246 5.45 -7.06 -10.63
C LEU A 246 4.87 -7.48 -11.98
N LYS A 247 3.69 -8.11 -11.98
CA LYS A 247 3.04 -8.57 -13.20
C LYS A 247 2.62 -7.44 -14.14
N TYR A 248 2.13 -6.33 -13.58
CA TYR A 248 1.80 -5.15 -14.36
C TYR A 248 3.03 -4.58 -15.08
N ARG A 249 4.17 -4.42 -14.38
CA ARG A 249 5.43 -3.94 -14.97
C ARG A 249 5.97 -4.89 -16.04
N GLN A 250 5.85 -6.20 -15.84
CA GLN A 250 6.21 -7.19 -16.87
C GLN A 250 5.42 -6.94 -18.15
N GLY A 251 4.11 -6.69 -18.07
CA GLY A 251 3.30 -6.39 -19.24
C GLY A 251 3.53 -4.99 -19.88
N GLN A 252 4.34 -4.14 -19.24
CA GLN A 252 4.80 -2.87 -19.80
C GLN A 252 6.20 -2.98 -20.47
N SER A 253 6.84 -4.15 -20.35
CA SER A 253 8.19 -4.39 -20.86
C SER A 253 8.17 -5.31 -22.06
N ASP A 254 8.94 -4.97 -23.10
CA ASP A 254 9.12 -5.81 -24.29
C ASP A 254 9.83 -7.15 -23.99
N GLU A 255 10.42 -7.29 -22.78
CA GLU A 255 11.09 -8.52 -22.35
C GLU A 255 10.10 -9.65 -22.02
N PHE A 256 8.82 -9.33 -21.80
CA PHE A 256 7.77 -10.29 -21.42
C PHE A 256 6.60 -10.23 -22.40
N PRO A 257 6.82 -10.61 -23.66
CA PRO A 257 5.79 -10.50 -24.71
C PRO A 257 4.55 -11.35 -24.48
N GLU A 258 4.60 -12.33 -23.57
CA GLU A 258 3.48 -13.17 -23.16
C GLU A 258 2.56 -12.50 -22.12
N VAL A 259 2.93 -11.35 -21.56
CA VAL A 259 2.15 -10.64 -20.54
C VAL A 259 1.50 -9.40 -21.14
N TYR A 260 0.19 -9.29 -20.99
CA TYR A 260 -0.56 -8.07 -21.29
C TYR A 260 -0.94 -7.37 -19.98
N SER A 261 -0.85 -6.05 -19.94
CA SER A 261 -1.25 -5.28 -18.75
C SER A 261 -2.25 -4.19 -19.07
N ILE A 262 -3.22 -4.01 -18.18
CA ILE A 262 -4.23 -2.96 -18.23
C ILE A 262 -4.42 -2.34 -16.85
N LYS A 263 -4.57 -1.00 -16.80
CA LYS A 263 -4.83 -0.25 -15.57
C LYS A 263 -6.01 0.70 -15.78
N GLY A 264 -6.78 0.92 -14.71
CA GLY A 264 -7.86 1.91 -14.69
C GLY A 264 -8.24 2.32 -13.28
N THR A 265 -8.51 3.61 -13.10
CA THR A 265 -9.09 4.14 -11.85
C THR A 265 -10.51 3.61 -11.64
N THR A 266 -11.02 3.73 -10.42
CA THR A 266 -12.39 3.29 -10.11
C THR A 266 -13.43 3.90 -11.06
N TRP A 267 -13.35 5.18 -11.35
CA TRP A 267 -14.32 5.91 -12.20
C TRP A 267 -14.10 5.72 -13.70
N GLU A 268 -12.87 5.40 -14.16
CA GLU A 268 -12.64 5.00 -15.54
C GLU A 268 -13.24 3.63 -15.86
N VAL A 269 -13.23 2.73 -14.87
CA VAL A 269 -13.74 1.36 -15.01
C VAL A 269 -15.23 1.28 -14.68
N ASN A 270 -15.69 2.07 -13.71
CA ASN A 270 -17.09 2.14 -13.29
C ASN A 270 -17.57 3.60 -13.35
N PRO A 271 -18.14 4.04 -14.48
CA PRO A 271 -18.55 5.43 -14.69
C PRO A 271 -19.75 5.89 -13.82
N THR A 272 -20.33 5.02 -13.01
CA THR A 272 -21.30 5.40 -11.98
C THR A 272 -20.65 6.00 -10.74
N LYS A 273 -19.33 5.88 -10.63
CA LYS A 273 -18.52 6.42 -9.54
C LYS A 273 -17.77 7.67 -10.01
N LYS A 274 -17.57 8.60 -9.07
CA LYS A 274 -16.82 9.84 -9.30
C LYS A 274 -15.79 10.02 -8.19
N PRO A 275 -14.70 10.78 -8.40
CA PRO A 275 -13.74 11.10 -7.35
C PRO A 275 -14.38 11.70 -6.09
N GLU A 276 -15.41 12.53 -6.26
CA GLU A 276 -16.12 13.20 -5.17
C GLU A 276 -16.83 12.20 -4.23
N ASP A 277 -17.24 11.02 -4.72
CA ASP A 277 -17.87 9.97 -3.91
C ASP A 277 -16.92 9.44 -2.80
N PHE A 278 -15.61 9.67 -2.96
CA PHE A 278 -14.55 9.19 -2.08
C PHE A 278 -13.84 10.34 -1.34
N ALA A 279 -14.37 11.55 -1.37
CA ALA A 279 -13.71 12.73 -0.81
C ALA A 279 -13.32 12.56 0.66
N MET A 280 -14.14 11.87 1.46
CA MET A 280 -13.85 11.60 2.86
C MET A 280 -12.65 10.67 3.06
N ASP A 281 -12.50 9.66 2.19
CA ASP A 281 -11.34 8.75 2.23
C ASP A 281 -10.05 9.50 1.88
N TYR A 282 -10.11 10.42 0.89
CA TYR A 282 -9.00 11.30 0.53
C TYR A 282 -8.64 12.30 1.63
N GLN A 283 -9.61 12.77 2.42
CA GLN A 283 -9.36 13.64 3.57
C GLN A 283 -8.74 12.87 4.74
N THR A 284 -9.17 11.63 4.95
CA THR A 284 -8.76 10.82 6.10
C THR A 284 -7.40 10.15 5.86
N ASP A 285 -7.21 9.55 4.69
CA ASP A 285 -5.97 8.87 4.29
C ASP A 285 -5.78 8.95 2.77
N PRO A 286 -5.21 10.07 2.28
CA PRO A 286 -5.04 10.29 0.84
C PRO A 286 -4.16 9.25 0.16
N GLU A 287 -3.23 8.62 0.89
CA GLU A 287 -2.39 7.55 0.36
C GLU A 287 -3.18 6.29 0.06
N SER A 288 -3.93 5.82 1.06
CA SER A 288 -4.80 4.65 0.88
C SER A 288 -5.86 4.91 -0.18
N ALA A 289 -6.41 6.11 -0.25
CA ALA A 289 -7.39 6.48 -1.26
C ALA A 289 -6.81 6.40 -2.68
N LYS A 290 -5.64 6.99 -2.94
CA LYS A 290 -4.95 6.89 -4.24
C LYS A 290 -4.63 5.45 -4.61
N MET A 291 -4.09 4.68 -3.68
CA MET A 291 -3.80 3.27 -3.88
C MET A 291 -5.06 2.49 -4.26
N MET A 292 -6.15 2.66 -3.50
CA MET A 292 -7.38 1.92 -3.70
C MET A 292 -8.15 2.33 -4.95
N TYR A 293 -8.26 3.64 -5.23
CA TYR A 293 -9.17 4.14 -6.26
C TYR A 293 -8.46 4.53 -7.56
N GLU A 294 -7.19 4.95 -7.51
CA GLU A 294 -6.41 5.34 -8.68
C GLU A 294 -5.39 4.28 -9.13
N CYS A 295 -5.25 3.19 -8.35
CA CYS A 295 -4.22 2.17 -8.58
C CYS A 295 -2.80 2.75 -8.59
N GLU A 296 -2.54 3.76 -7.77
CA GLU A 296 -1.21 4.32 -7.55
C GLU A 296 -0.58 3.67 -6.31
N PRO A 297 0.41 2.79 -6.48
CA PRO A 297 1.01 2.08 -5.36
C PRO A 297 1.87 3.03 -4.53
N PRO A 298 1.87 2.89 -3.20
CA PRO A 298 2.78 3.62 -2.35
C PRO A 298 4.24 3.21 -2.62
N ALA A 299 5.17 4.17 -2.47
CA ALA A 299 6.59 3.96 -2.77
C ALA A 299 7.25 2.91 -1.87
N GLN A 300 6.78 2.74 -0.63
CA GLN A 300 7.35 1.80 0.35
C GLN A 300 6.26 0.95 1.00
N LYS A 301 6.47 -0.38 1.07
CA LYS A 301 5.50 -1.31 1.68
C LYS A 301 5.34 -1.08 3.18
N ASP A 302 6.45 -0.98 3.91
CA ASP A 302 6.48 -0.87 5.37
C ASP A 302 6.76 0.57 5.83
N GLY A 303 6.95 1.52 4.90
CA GLY A 303 7.14 2.93 5.23
C GLY A 303 5.90 3.52 5.89
N PHE A 304 6.08 4.29 6.97
CA PHE A 304 4.99 5.03 7.58
C PHE A 304 4.52 6.17 6.66
N PHE A 305 5.46 6.89 6.05
CA PHE A 305 5.19 7.88 5.02
C PHE A 305 5.23 7.20 3.66
N LYS A 306 4.07 6.88 3.11
CA LYS A 306 3.95 6.16 1.83
C LYS A 306 4.38 7.01 0.62
N PHE A 307 4.27 8.34 0.74
CA PHE A 307 4.73 9.33 -0.23
C PHE A 307 5.79 10.24 0.42
N PRO A 308 7.05 9.75 0.55
CA PRO A 308 8.12 10.50 1.22
C PRO A 308 8.45 11.83 0.54
N GLU A 309 8.13 12.00 -0.77
CA GLU A 309 8.22 13.26 -1.49
C GLU A 309 7.37 14.38 -0.88
N ARG A 310 6.28 14.05 -0.17
CA ARG A 310 5.49 15.06 0.57
C ARG A 310 6.25 15.66 1.75
N ILE A 311 7.20 14.91 2.31
CA ILE A 311 8.12 15.46 3.32
C ILE A 311 9.09 16.42 2.66
N ASP A 312 9.58 16.11 1.43
CA ASP A 312 10.44 17.01 0.67
C ASP A 312 9.74 18.34 0.34
N ASP A 313 8.43 18.31 0.04
CA ASP A 313 7.62 19.50 -0.19
C ASP A 313 7.55 20.42 1.04
N CYS A 314 7.69 19.87 2.26
CA CYS A 314 7.71 20.62 3.52
C CYS A 314 9.07 21.25 3.81
N ILE A 315 10.16 20.78 3.21
CA ILE A 315 11.51 21.25 3.49
C ILE A 315 11.73 22.58 2.80
N LYS A 316 11.99 23.63 3.58
CA LYS A 316 12.32 24.95 3.09
C LYS A 316 13.78 25.01 2.65
N ARG A 317 14.03 24.89 1.34
CA ARG A 317 15.39 24.90 0.78
C ARG A 317 16.23 26.08 1.28
N GLY A 318 17.40 25.75 1.82
CA GLY A 318 18.35 26.72 2.36
C GLY A 318 18.04 27.25 3.75
N LYS A 319 16.89 26.93 4.36
CA LYS A 319 16.59 27.28 5.77
C LYS A 319 17.35 26.33 6.69
N ARG A 320 18.32 26.83 7.42
CA ARG A 320 19.17 26.10 8.36
C ARG A 320 18.87 26.54 9.78
N ASN A 321 19.47 25.86 10.78
CA ASN A 321 19.45 26.31 12.17
C ASN A 321 19.95 27.78 12.26
N PRO A 322 19.22 28.65 12.97
CA PRO A 322 19.56 30.09 13.06
C PRO A 322 20.64 30.34 14.15
N CYS A 323 21.61 29.46 14.25
CA CYS A 323 22.70 29.51 15.23
C CYS A 323 23.92 28.74 14.76
N VAL A 324 25.04 28.98 15.42
CA VAL A 324 26.25 28.17 15.27
C VAL A 324 26.31 27.16 16.42
N LEU A 325 26.46 25.88 16.06
CA LEU A 325 26.62 24.76 16.97
C LEU A 325 28.07 24.25 16.87
N GLU A 326 28.88 24.49 17.90
CA GLU A 326 30.24 23.99 18.03
C GLU A 326 30.26 22.89 19.10
N GLU A 327 30.47 21.65 18.68
CA GLU A 327 30.55 20.50 19.57
C GLU A 327 31.83 20.56 20.41
N LYS A 328 31.74 20.29 21.71
CA LYS A 328 32.84 20.27 22.66
C LYS A 328 32.79 19.02 23.54
N ILE A 329 33.97 18.55 23.91
CA ILE A 329 34.13 17.59 25.00
C ILE A 329 34.23 18.39 26.32
N LEU A 330 33.19 18.27 27.14
CA LEU A 330 33.10 18.90 28.45
C LEU A 330 33.74 17.98 29.47
N THR A 331 34.66 18.50 30.31
CA THR A 331 35.34 17.75 31.37
C THR A 331 34.84 18.19 32.73
N VAL A 332 34.38 17.24 33.53
CA VAL A 332 33.97 17.44 34.91
C VAL A 332 34.89 16.65 35.80
N THR A 333 35.55 17.35 36.74
CA THR A 333 36.39 16.72 37.77
C THR A 333 35.49 16.36 38.96
N LEU A 334 35.48 15.09 39.34
CA LEU A 334 34.73 14.56 40.47
C LEU A 334 35.46 14.86 41.78
N GLU A 335 34.78 14.69 42.92
CA GLU A 335 35.35 14.92 44.26
C GLU A 335 36.57 14.01 44.56
N ASP A 336 36.66 12.86 43.93
CA ASP A 336 37.78 11.91 44.03
C ASP A 336 38.95 12.24 43.10
N GLY A 337 38.88 13.35 42.35
CA GLY A 337 39.87 13.78 41.38
C GLY A 337 39.85 13.08 40.04
N GLN A 338 38.87 12.19 39.80
CA GLN A 338 38.66 11.57 38.47
C GLN A 338 38.01 12.57 37.52
N GLU A 339 38.44 12.54 36.25
CA GLU A 339 37.82 13.33 35.19
C GLU A 339 36.80 12.49 34.42
N LYS A 340 35.62 13.04 34.23
CA LYS A 340 34.60 12.50 33.32
C LYS A 340 34.40 13.45 32.15
N HIS A 341 34.29 12.84 30.97
CA HIS A 341 34.10 13.56 29.71
C HIS A 341 32.68 13.39 29.23
N PHE A 342 32.09 14.44 28.66
CA PHE A 342 30.74 14.48 28.13
C PHE A 342 30.72 15.21 26.78
N ILE A 343 29.83 14.82 25.88
CA ILE A 343 29.54 15.57 24.66
C ILE A 343 28.60 16.72 24.98
N GLY A 344 28.89 17.90 24.49
CA GLY A 344 28.06 19.08 24.60
C GLY A 344 28.36 20.12 23.53
N TYR A 345 27.71 21.26 23.59
CA TYR A 345 27.95 22.40 22.70
C TYR A 345 28.48 23.61 23.50
N ASP A 346 29.16 24.53 22.80
CA ASP A 346 29.52 25.83 23.36
C ASP A 346 28.27 26.67 23.59
N VAL A 347 27.83 26.78 24.84
CA VAL A 347 26.60 27.48 25.24
C VAL A 347 26.73 28.99 24.98
N GLU A 348 27.93 29.57 25.20
CA GLU A 348 28.11 30.99 24.97
C GLU A 348 28.07 31.36 23.49
N LEU A 349 28.74 30.59 22.64
CA LEU A 349 28.67 30.76 21.20
C LEU A 349 27.23 30.59 20.68
N PHE A 350 26.52 29.57 21.19
CA PHE A 350 25.11 29.37 20.88
C PHE A 350 24.26 30.58 21.27
N ARG A 351 24.43 31.11 22.51
CA ARG A 351 23.74 32.30 23.04
C ARG A 351 23.96 33.52 22.15
N GLN A 352 25.19 33.75 21.69
CA GLN A 352 25.57 34.90 20.88
C GLN A 352 25.01 34.82 19.47
N THR A 353 24.91 33.62 18.91
CA THR A 353 24.56 33.41 17.52
C THR A 353 23.09 33.08 17.29
N LEU A 354 22.34 32.62 18.30
CA LEU A 354 20.94 32.22 18.17
C LEU A 354 20.05 33.42 17.80
N GLN A 355 19.36 33.32 16.68
CA GLN A 355 18.43 34.32 16.15
C GLN A 355 17.05 33.70 15.96
N LEU A 356 16.13 33.98 16.85
CA LEU A 356 14.73 33.56 16.78
C LEU A 356 13.81 34.79 16.81
N ASP A 357 12.62 34.65 16.21
CA ASP A 357 11.60 35.71 16.21
C ASP A 357 10.90 35.80 17.57
N GLN A 358 11.16 36.85 18.30
CA GLN A 358 10.61 37.07 19.64
C GLN A 358 9.09 37.36 19.65
N THR A 359 8.49 37.57 18.50
CA THR A 359 7.05 37.81 18.38
C THR A 359 6.22 36.54 18.27
N LYS A 360 6.87 35.39 18.09
CA LYS A 360 6.22 34.09 17.89
C LYS A 360 6.07 33.29 19.18
N THR A 361 5.05 32.43 19.22
CA THR A 361 4.84 31.43 20.27
C THR A 361 5.46 30.11 19.86
N TYR A 362 6.31 29.55 20.72
CA TYR A 362 7.10 28.36 20.42
C TYR A 362 6.64 27.12 21.18
N TYR A 363 6.90 25.97 20.58
CA TYR A 363 6.60 24.63 21.09
C TYR A 363 7.85 23.77 21.01
N LEU A 364 8.18 23.09 22.11
CA LEU A 364 9.43 22.35 22.27
C LEU A 364 9.17 20.85 22.37
N GLY A 365 9.78 20.07 21.51
CA GLY A 365 9.82 18.62 21.56
C GLY A 365 11.21 18.14 21.96
N LEU A 366 11.29 17.20 22.88
CA LEU A 366 12.53 16.64 23.39
C LEU A 366 12.47 15.11 23.35
N ASP A 367 13.57 14.49 22.91
CA ASP A 367 13.77 13.05 23.03
C ASP A 367 15.15 12.77 23.64
N GLY A 368 15.16 12.06 24.77
CA GLY A 368 16.29 12.01 25.69
C GLY A 368 17.09 10.70 25.63
N GLY A 369 18.17 10.65 24.83
CA GLY A 369 19.20 9.63 24.90
C GLY A 369 20.47 10.15 25.59
N ILE A 370 21.19 9.31 26.35
CA ILE A 370 22.40 9.73 27.11
C ILE A 370 23.63 8.93 26.70
N ASP A 371 23.55 7.60 26.78
CA ASP A 371 24.72 6.73 26.65
C ASP A 371 24.89 6.10 25.27
N ARG A 372 23.79 5.75 24.60
CA ARG A 372 23.77 5.04 23.32
C ARG A 372 22.98 5.78 22.27
N ASP A 373 21.82 6.30 22.64
CA ASP A 373 20.89 7.01 21.79
C ASP A 373 21.19 8.53 21.89
N MET A 374 20.80 9.28 20.86
CA MET A 374 20.99 10.73 20.85
C MET A 374 20.05 11.42 21.83
N TYR A 375 20.46 12.60 22.30
CA TYR A 375 19.53 13.57 22.83
C TYR A 375 19.14 14.55 21.73
N THR A 376 17.86 14.76 21.51
CA THR A 376 17.37 15.62 20.42
C THR A 376 16.39 16.66 20.96
N LEU A 377 16.52 17.88 20.42
CA LEU A 377 15.65 19.01 20.67
C LEU A 377 15.13 19.55 19.36
N SER A 378 13.81 19.73 19.26
CA SER A 378 13.18 20.39 18.10
C SER A 378 12.26 21.50 18.58
N LEU A 379 12.37 22.70 17.95
CA LEU A 379 11.61 23.89 18.28
C LEU A 379 10.81 24.36 17.07
N PHE A 380 9.50 24.53 17.25
CA PHE A 380 8.57 25.00 16.23
C PHE A 380 7.84 26.25 16.72
N HIS A 381 7.57 27.20 15.84
CA HIS A 381 6.56 28.23 16.10
C HIS A 381 5.27 27.95 15.32
N ALA A 382 4.18 28.60 15.76
CA ALA A 382 2.88 28.53 15.10
C ALA A 382 2.70 29.70 14.11
N GLU A 383 2.31 29.37 12.87
CA GLU A 383 1.68 30.29 11.94
C GLU A 383 0.18 29.95 11.85
N ILE A 384 -0.69 30.93 11.58
CA ILE A 384 -2.13 30.67 11.46
C ILE A 384 -2.50 30.42 10.00
N TYR A 385 -3.29 29.36 9.77
CA TYR A 385 -4.00 29.15 8.52
C TYR A 385 -5.49 28.91 8.77
N TYR A 386 -6.31 29.08 7.74
CA TYR A 386 -7.76 28.88 7.84
C TYR A 386 -8.17 27.65 7.05
N ASP A 387 -8.82 26.72 7.73
CA ASP A 387 -9.36 25.49 7.17
C ASP A 387 -10.89 25.64 6.98
N GLU A 388 -11.45 25.16 5.88
CA GLU A 388 -12.89 25.16 5.65
C GLU A 388 -13.48 23.86 6.18
N VAL A 389 -14.25 23.96 7.26
CA VAL A 389 -14.96 22.84 7.88
C VAL A 389 -16.48 23.00 7.73
N VAL A 390 -17.20 21.90 7.56
CA VAL A 390 -18.65 21.92 7.50
C VAL A 390 -19.21 21.70 8.90
N GLU A 391 -19.79 22.75 9.50
CA GLU A 391 -20.47 22.68 10.78
C GLU A 391 -21.98 23.03 10.57
N GLY A 392 -22.87 22.12 10.99
CA GLY A 392 -24.33 22.33 10.84
C GLY A 392 -24.82 22.41 9.39
N GLY A 393 -24.04 21.97 8.40
CA GLY A 393 -24.36 22.03 6.97
C GLY A 393 -23.89 23.31 6.27
N GLU A 394 -23.18 24.20 6.96
CA GLU A 394 -22.58 25.42 6.40
C GLU A 394 -21.06 25.33 6.43
N ALA A 395 -20.40 25.86 5.41
CA ALA A 395 -18.93 25.94 5.35
C ALA A 395 -18.44 27.08 6.27
N VAL A 396 -17.68 26.74 7.30
CA VAL A 396 -17.13 27.70 8.28
C VAL A 396 -15.60 27.68 8.17
N LYS A 397 -14.97 28.85 8.15
CA LYS A 397 -13.50 28.97 8.23
C LYS A 397 -13.05 28.86 9.67
N LYS A 398 -12.23 27.87 9.98
CA LYS A 398 -11.67 27.66 11.32
C LYS A 398 -10.16 27.92 11.30
N ALA A 399 -9.70 28.78 12.20
CA ALA A 399 -8.27 29.03 12.39
C ALA A 399 -7.59 27.77 12.92
N ARG A 400 -6.38 27.48 12.43
CA ARG A 400 -5.53 26.37 12.82
C ARG A 400 -4.08 26.81 12.91
N ASN A 401 -3.29 26.15 13.73
CA ASN A 401 -1.84 26.35 13.79
C ASN A 401 -1.14 25.52 12.70
N LYS A 402 -0.29 26.20 11.90
CA LYS A 402 0.68 25.58 10.98
C LYS A 402 2.04 25.55 11.70
N PRO A 403 2.58 24.38 12.04
CA PRO A 403 3.90 24.29 12.64
C PRO A 403 5.01 24.64 11.63
N VAL A 404 5.94 25.49 12.06
CA VAL A 404 7.13 25.90 11.29
C VAL A 404 8.37 25.63 12.13
N GLU A 405 9.27 24.78 11.62
CA GLU A 405 10.50 24.40 12.33
C GLU A 405 11.53 25.54 12.27
N ASP A 406 12.06 25.92 13.44
CA ASP A 406 13.10 26.96 13.54
C ASP A 406 14.43 26.43 14.06
N LEU A 407 14.41 25.33 14.86
CA LEU A 407 15.63 24.79 15.43
C LEU A 407 15.53 23.27 15.59
N LEU A 408 16.61 22.58 15.23
CA LEU A 408 16.82 21.15 15.50
C LEU A 408 18.25 20.94 15.99
N ILE A 409 18.42 20.44 17.20
CA ILE A 409 19.73 20.15 17.77
C ILE A 409 19.82 18.68 18.15
N GLN A 410 20.97 18.07 17.86
CA GLN A 410 21.26 16.67 18.11
C GLN A 410 22.56 16.55 18.89
N TRP A 411 22.51 15.99 20.11
CA TRP A 411 23.71 15.61 20.86
C TRP A 411 23.95 14.12 20.65
N ARG A 412 25.07 13.77 20.04
CA ARG A 412 25.44 12.38 19.75
C ARG A 412 26.49 11.89 20.73
N PRO A 413 26.20 10.84 21.52
CA PRO A 413 27.23 10.26 22.39
C PRO A 413 28.34 9.62 21.52
N ASP A 414 29.58 9.72 21.97
CA ASP A 414 30.69 8.98 21.37
C ASP A 414 30.71 7.56 21.96
N THR A 415 29.96 6.67 21.35
CA THR A 415 29.83 5.27 21.81
C THR A 415 31.15 4.49 21.71
N LYS A 416 32.03 4.89 20.78
CA LYS A 416 33.35 4.26 20.58
C LYS A 416 34.30 4.56 21.76
N ASN A 417 34.32 5.80 22.22
CA ASN A 417 35.12 6.25 23.33
C ASN A 417 34.34 6.24 24.65
N LYS A 418 33.07 5.83 24.65
CA LYS A 418 32.19 5.79 25.81
C LYS A 418 32.00 7.18 26.48
N ILE A 419 31.86 8.22 25.66
CA ILE A 419 31.61 9.58 26.14
C ILE A 419 30.10 9.86 26.02
N PRO A 420 29.34 9.96 27.13
CA PRO A 420 27.92 10.23 27.11
C PRO A 420 27.59 11.67 26.79
N VAL A 421 26.32 11.97 26.53
CA VAL A 421 25.79 13.34 26.40
C VAL A 421 25.71 14.00 27.76
N SER A 422 26.08 15.30 27.84
CA SER A 422 25.87 16.13 29.03
C SER A 422 24.43 16.60 29.10
N VAL A 423 23.64 16.04 30.01
CA VAL A 423 22.26 16.50 30.27
C VAL A 423 22.26 17.96 30.78
N GLN A 424 23.27 18.34 31.55
CA GLN A 424 23.41 19.73 32.02
C GLN A 424 23.60 20.69 30.84
N ASN A 425 24.41 20.34 29.85
CA ASN A 425 24.59 21.16 28.65
C ASN A 425 23.29 21.29 27.83
N VAL A 426 22.48 20.22 27.74
CA VAL A 426 21.15 20.31 27.12
C VAL A 426 20.27 21.31 27.90
N ILE A 427 20.25 21.24 29.23
CA ILE A 427 19.50 22.18 30.08
C ILE A 427 19.97 23.62 29.85
N ASP A 428 21.28 23.85 29.80
CA ASP A 428 21.86 25.18 29.58
C ASP A 428 21.46 25.77 28.22
N ILE A 429 21.40 24.94 27.18
CA ILE A 429 20.91 25.33 25.82
C ILE A 429 19.40 25.64 25.84
N VAL A 430 18.59 24.84 26.52
CA VAL A 430 17.14 25.11 26.70
C VAL A 430 16.92 26.41 27.48
N GLU A 431 17.72 26.68 28.50
CA GLU A 431 17.71 27.93 29.24
C GLU A 431 17.93 29.13 28.32
N VAL A 432 18.96 29.07 27.45
CA VAL A 432 19.22 30.12 26.45
C VAL A 432 18.03 30.35 25.52
N ILE A 433 17.35 29.28 25.10
CA ILE A 433 16.15 29.38 24.22
C ILE A 433 15.03 30.11 24.99
N CYS A 434 14.73 29.68 26.21
CA CYS A 434 13.67 30.29 27.04
C CYS A 434 13.94 31.74 27.45
N GLU A 435 15.23 32.14 27.55
CA GLU A 435 15.61 33.53 27.75
C GLU A 435 15.36 34.41 26.53
N LYS A 436 15.42 33.84 25.34
CA LYS A 436 15.31 34.59 24.06
C LYS A 436 13.91 34.67 23.52
N VAL A 437 13.08 33.63 23.68
CA VAL A 437 11.74 33.55 23.12
C VAL A 437 10.74 32.94 24.09
N TYR A 438 9.47 33.21 23.86
CA TYR A 438 8.37 32.61 24.62
C TYR A 438 8.10 31.17 24.15
N VAL A 439 8.48 30.19 24.96
CA VAL A 439 8.13 28.78 24.80
C VAL A 439 6.86 28.51 25.61
N LYS A 440 5.75 28.23 24.97
CA LYS A 440 4.45 28.00 25.61
C LYS A 440 4.35 26.60 26.20
N LYS A 441 4.69 25.58 25.42
CA LYS A 441 4.58 24.18 25.83
C LYS A 441 5.82 23.37 25.46
N ALA A 442 6.12 22.38 26.31
CA ALA A 442 7.17 21.39 26.06
C ALA A 442 6.68 19.97 26.39
N LEU A 443 7.05 18.99 25.59
CA LEU A 443 6.73 17.58 25.82
C LEU A 443 7.96 16.71 25.54
N MET A 444 8.18 15.71 26.42
CA MET A 444 9.27 14.75 26.28
C MET A 444 8.86 13.35 26.72
N ASP A 445 9.66 12.34 26.34
CA ASP A 445 9.48 11.00 26.90
C ASP A 445 9.84 11.01 28.39
N LYS A 446 9.15 10.18 29.15
CA LYS A 446 9.27 10.10 30.62
C LYS A 446 10.66 9.67 31.11
N PHE A 447 11.51 9.16 30.25
CA PHE A 447 12.85 8.70 30.61
C PHE A 447 13.78 9.89 30.91
N ASN A 448 14.30 9.99 32.17
CA ASN A 448 15.22 11.04 32.63
C ASN A 448 14.69 12.49 32.48
N SER A 449 13.38 12.70 32.50
CA SER A 449 12.74 14.02 32.27
C SER A 449 12.77 14.99 33.47
N GLY A 450 12.92 14.51 34.70
CA GLY A 450 12.63 15.28 35.91
C GLY A 450 13.38 16.62 36.06
N ALA A 451 14.69 16.64 35.81
CA ALA A 451 15.48 17.87 35.92
C ALA A 451 15.12 18.89 34.84
N MET A 452 14.85 18.42 33.60
CA MET A 452 14.44 19.24 32.46
C MET A 452 13.05 19.85 32.71
N ILE A 453 12.07 19.05 33.13
CA ILE A 453 10.72 19.52 33.47
C ILE A 453 10.75 20.58 34.55
N GLN A 454 11.52 20.36 35.64
CA GLN A 454 11.67 21.35 36.69
C GLN A 454 12.20 22.67 36.12
N LYS A 455 13.24 22.60 35.29
CA LYS A 455 13.88 23.81 34.72
C LYS A 455 12.93 24.56 33.77
N LEU A 456 12.21 23.84 32.88
CA LEU A 456 11.22 24.43 31.98
C LEU A 456 10.09 25.14 32.78
N ASN A 457 9.61 24.53 33.86
CA ASN A 457 8.60 25.13 34.73
C ASN A 457 9.11 26.42 35.44
N GLU A 458 10.42 26.53 35.77
CA GLU A 458 11.02 27.74 36.28
C GLU A 458 10.94 28.91 35.31
N PHE A 459 10.95 28.62 33.98
CA PHE A 459 10.75 29.60 32.91
C PHE A 459 9.28 29.85 32.55
N GLY A 460 8.34 29.20 33.26
CA GLY A 460 6.91 29.35 33.01
C GLY A 460 6.41 28.57 31.77
N VAL A 461 7.19 27.61 31.26
CA VAL A 461 6.80 26.71 30.19
C VAL A 461 5.85 25.65 30.74
N GLU A 462 4.72 25.40 30.08
CA GLU A 462 3.85 24.26 30.38
C GLU A 462 4.54 22.96 29.89
N ALA A 463 5.33 22.36 30.79
CA ALA A 463 6.16 21.20 30.46
C ALA A 463 5.57 19.91 31.03
N GLU A 464 5.41 18.90 30.15
CA GLU A 464 4.92 17.57 30.51
C GLU A 464 5.89 16.49 30.11
N ASP A 465 5.91 15.38 30.87
CA ASP A 465 6.47 14.11 30.41
C ASP A 465 5.38 13.07 30.18
N LYS A 466 5.57 12.22 29.17
CA LYS A 466 4.61 11.21 28.79
C LYS A 466 5.31 9.94 28.35
N VAL A 467 4.73 8.78 28.69
CA VAL A 467 5.21 7.53 28.14
C VAL A 467 4.83 7.45 26.65
N PHE A 468 5.82 7.33 25.79
CA PHE A 468 5.61 7.20 24.34
C PHE A 468 5.18 5.78 23.97
N SER A 469 3.97 5.41 24.43
CA SER A 469 3.34 4.13 24.07
C SER A 469 3.06 4.06 22.55
N ASN A 470 2.98 2.84 21.98
CA ASN A 470 2.68 2.66 20.57
C ASN A 470 1.42 3.43 20.10
N PRO A 471 0.28 3.42 20.83
CA PRO A 471 -0.89 4.20 20.43
C PRO A 471 -0.63 5.71 20.42
N PHE A 472 0.14 6.24 21.38
CA PHE A 472 0.46 7.65 21.41
C PHE A 472 1.42 8.03 20.28
N GLN A 473 2.47 7.25 20.05
CA GLN A 473 3.37 7.45 18.91
C GLN A 473 2.59 7.45 17.59
N LEU A 474 1.70 6.46 17.38
CA LEU A 474 0.88 6.41 16.18
C LEU A 474 0.02 7.68 16.01
N THR A 475 -0.51 8.23 17.10
CA THR A 475 -1.29 9.47 17.07
C THR A 475 -0.46 10.66 16.61
N ILE A 476 0.70 10.92 17.24
CA ILE A 476 1.54 12.08 16.94
C ILE A 476 2.15 12.01 15.53
N TYR A 477 2.59 10.82 15.11
CA TYR A 477 3.08 10.59 13.75
C TYR A 477 1.99 10.73 12.68
N THR A 478 0.77 10.26 12.95
CA THR A 478 -0.37 10.43 12.03
C THR A 478 -0.74 11.91 11.87
N GLN A 479 -0.72 12.68 12.94
CA GLN A 479 -0.98 14.11 12.87
C GLN A 479 0.11 14.84 12.07
N PHE A 480 1.38 14.51 12.30
CA PHE A 480 2.50 15.04 11.52
C PHE A 480 2.35 14.71 10.04
N LYS A 481 2.04 13.45 9.71
CA LYS A 481 1.79 13.00 8.33
C LYS A 481 0.68 13.81 7.66
N ASN A 482 -0.43 14.01 8.33
CA ASN A 482 -1.57 14.75 7.78
C ASN A 482 -1.21 16.20 7.46
N LEU A 483 -0.48 16.88 8.36
CA LEU A 483 -0.02 18.24 8.14
C LEU A 483 0.98 18.33 6.99
N ALA A 484 1.94 17.40 6.92
CA ALA A 484 2.89 17.33 5.83
C ALA A 484 2.19 17.13 4.47
N TYR A 485 1.21 16.24 4.40
CA TYR A 485 0.52 15.90 3.14
C TYR A 485 -0.45 16.98 2.67
N THR A 486 -0.93 17.81 3.58
CA THR A 486 -1.78 18.96 3.25
C THR A 486 -0.99 20.26 3.05
N GLY A 487 0.36 20.21 3.15
CA GLY A 487 1.22 21.38 3.00
C GLY A 487 1.15 22.37 4.17
N GLN A 488 0.65 21.90 5.34
CA GLN A 488 0.49 22.69 6.56
C GLN A 488 1.62 22.45 7.56
N LEU A 489 2.83 22.22 7.06
CA LEU A 489 4.05 21.99 7.84
C LEU A 489 5.24 22.59 7.09
N GLU A 490 6.19 23.20 7.82
CA GLU A 490 7.47 23.64 7.27
C GLU A 490 8.63 23.09 8.08
N LEU A 491 9.64 22.54 7.41
CA LEU A 491 10.82 21.90 8.00
C LEU A 491 12.10 22.58 7.56
N LEU A 492 13.13 22.49 8.40
CA LEU A 492 14.49 22.93 8.07
C LEU A 492 15.15 22.01 7.02
N ASP A 493 15.99 22.59 6.19
CA ASP A 493 16.85 21.91 5.19
C ASP A 493 18.18 21.54 5.85
N LEU A 494 18.22 20.42 6.59
CA LEU A 494 19.36 20.05 7.44
C LEU A 494 20.25 18.94 6.85
N ASP A 495 19.79 18.23 5.82
CA ASP A 495 20.61 17.18 5.20
C ASP A 495 21.76 17.80 4.40
N ASP A 496 22.96 17.24 4.59
CA ASP A 496 24.12 17.56 3.76
C ASP A 496 24.24 16.48 2.66
N GLU A 497 24.28 16.91 1.41
CA GLU A 497 24.42 16.01 0.27
C GLU A 497 25.75 15.25 0.30
N ASN A 498 26.81 15.83 0.90
CA ASN A 498 28.13 15.22 1.02
C ASN A 498 28.26 14.29 2.23
N GLU A 499 27.32 14.32 3.17
CA GLU A 499 27.32 13.43 4.33
C GLU A 499 27.00 12.00 3.89
N LYS A 500 27.88 11.05 4.23
CA LYS A 500 27.76 9.64 3.86
C LYS A 500 27.07 8.81 4.95
N ASP A 501 27.12 9.26 6.19
CA ASP A 501 26.46 8.59 7.30
C ASP A 501 24.96 8.87 7.27
N PRO A 502 24.12 7.85 6.98
CA PRO A 502 22.69 8.02 6.91
C PRO A 502 22.06 8.47 8.24
N MET A 503 22.68 8.17 9.37
CA MET A 503 22.20 8.59 10.68
C MET A 503 22.31 10.11 10.88
N LYS A 504 23.15 10.79 10.12
CA LYS A 504 23.34 12.25 10.17
C LYS A 504 22.44 13.04 9.22
N LYS A 505 21.45 12.39 8.61
CA LYS A 505 20.50 12.99 7.67
C LYS A 505 19.10 13.01 8.26
N PRO A 506 18.75 14.02 9.08
CA PRO A 506 17.49 14.05 9.83
C PRO A 506 16.24 14.04 8.95
N ASN A 507 16.28 14.66 7.77
CA ASN A 507 15.14 14.65 6.83
C ASN A 507 14.99 13.30 6.13
N GLU A 508 16.10 12.67 5.73
CA GLU A 508 16.09 11.32 5.19
C GLU A 508 15.65 10.28 6.24
N ASN A 509 16.05 10.44 7.50
CA ASN A 509 15.63 9.54 8.58
C ASN A 509 14.10 9.62 8.78
N LEU A 510 13.54 10.82 8.76
CA LEU A 510 12.10 11.04 8.85
C LEU A 510 11.35 10.31 7.71
N LYS A 511 11.82 10.43 6.48
CA LYS A 511 11.23 9.73 5.32
C LYS A 511 11.28 8.21 5.40
N ARG A 512 12.19 7.64 6.22
CA ARG A 512 12.43 6.20 6.38
C ARG A 512 11.81 5.59 7.65
N ILE A 513 10.95 6.34 8.32
CA ILE A 513 10.14 5.79 9.43
C ILE A 513 9.22 4.69 8.91
N GLN A 514 9.14 3.60 9.66
CA GLN A 514 8.36 2.41 9.33
C GLN A 514 7.24 2.17 10.34
N ILE A 515 6.20 1.48 9.89
CA ILE A 515 5.17 0.94 10.77
C ILE A 515 5.26 -0.58 10.80
N ILE A 516 5.51 -1.13 11.98
CA ILE A 516 5.68 -2.57 12.21
C ILE A 516 4.41 -3.12 12.84
N ASN A 517 3.89 -4.23 12.29
CA ASN A 517 2.66 -4.89 12.75
C ASN A 517 1.44 -3.95 12.88
N GLY A 518 1.42 -2.88 12.08
CA GLY A 518 0.31 -1.92 12.00
C GLY A 518 0.15 -0.96 13.18
N ASN A 519 0.99 -1.04 14.22
CA ASN A 519 0.83 -0.21 15.43
C ASN A 519 2.12 0.27 16.09
N LYS A 520 3.28 -0.25 15.71
CA LYS A 520 4.57 0.18 16.25
C LYS A 520 5.29 1.05 15.23
N ILE A 521 5.60 2.29 15.61
CA ILE A 521 6.45 3.18 14.83
C ILE A 521 7.91 2.86 15.15
N ASP A 522 8.72 2.63 14.11
CA ASP A 522 10.13 2.31 14.23
C ASP A 522 10.92 2.89 13.05
N HIS A 523 12.20 2.70 13.00
CA HIS A 523 13.08 3.16 11.93
C HIS A 523 13.64 1.98 11.13
N GLU A 524 14.07 2.24 9.90
CA GLU A 524 14.80 1.29 9.08
C GLU A 524 16.15 0.96 9.73
N LYS A 525 16.62 -0.28 9.60
CA LYS A 525 17.91 -0.71 10.18
C LYS A 525 19.06 0.19 9.68
N GLY A 526 19.84 0.72 10.61
CA GLY A 526 20.94 1.66 10.33
C GLY A 526 20.49 3.11 10.12
N ARG A 527 19.27 3.45 10.53
CA ARG A 527 18.71 4.79 10.59
C ARG A 527 18.46 5.21 12.02
N GLU A 528 17.86 6.36 12.20
CA GLU A 528 17.64 7.01 13.47
C GLU A 528 16.21 7.48 13.64
N LYS A 529 15.67 7.40 14.87
CA LYS A 529 14.30 7.78 15.19
C LYS A 529 14.20 8.98 16.14
N ASP A 530 15.18 9.18 17.03
CA ASP A 530 15.14 10.17 18.10
C ASP A 530 14.88 11.60 17.58
N THR A 531 15.48 11.95 16.45
CA THR A 531 15.23 13.22 15.77
C THR A 531 13.78 13.34 15.28
N CYS A 532 13.22 12.23 14.82
CA CYS A 532 11.84 12.19 14.35
C CYS A 532 10.88 12.32 15.52
N ASP A 533 11.14 11.64 16.65
CA ASP A 533 10.30 11.69 17.85
C ASP A 533 10.25 13.12 18.44
N ALA A 534 11.38 13.82 18.52
CA ALA A 534 11.40 15.22 18.96
C ALA A 534 10.58 16.15 18.03
N ARG A 535 10.72 15.99 16.70
CA ARG A 535 9.96 16.78 15.71
C ARG A 535 8.46 16.55 15.80
N VAL A 536 8.03 15.28 15.77
CA VAL A 536 6.59 14.97 15.79
C VAL A 536 5.93 15.38 17.10
N THR A 537 6.70 15.37 18.19
CA THR A 537 6.26 15.83 19.51
C THR A 537 6.01 17.34 19.52
N ALA A 538 6.96 18.14 19.02
CA ALA A 538 6.79 19.60 18.92
C ALA A 538 5.63 19.98 17.99
N VAL A 539 5.52 19.31 16.85
CA VAL A 539 4.40 19.49 15.90
C VAL A 539 3.06 19.15 16.55
N TYR A 540 3.00 18.06 17.33
CA TYR A 540 1.79 17.67 18.05
C TYR A 540 1.34 18.77 19.02
N LEU A 541 2.24 19.31 19.83
CA LEU A 541 1.94 20.41 20.75
C LEU A 541 1.42 21.64 20.02
N CYS A 542 2.12 22.06 18.96
CA CYS A 542 1.76 23.22 18.18
C CYS A 542 0.37 23.06 17.52
N ALA A 543 0.13 21.93 16.88
CA ALA A 543 -1.10 21.70 16.11
C ALA A 543 -2.34 21.41 16.95
N THR A 544 -2.17 20.95 18.20
CA THR A 544 -3.28 20.68 19.13
C THR A 544 -3.62 21.85 20.03
N ASP A 545 -2.78 22.89 20.04
CA ASP A 545 -3.05 24.10 20.80
C ASP A 545 -4.04 25.02 20.09
N ASP A 546 -4.78 25.82 20.83
CA ASP A 546 -5.71 26.80 20.25
C ASP A 546 -4.90 27.91 19.54
N PRO A 547 -5.30 28.28 18.30
CA PRO A 547 -4.64 29.37 17.60
C PRO A 547 -4.82 30.70 18.34
N GLU A 548 -3.70 31.35 18.63
CA GLU A 548 -3.69 32.70 19.21
C GLU A 548 -3.65 33.73 18.08
N GLU A 549 -4.68 34.54 17.92
CA GLU A 549 -4.60 35.73 17.05
C GLU A 549 -3.50 36.66 17.59
N GLU A 550 -2.68 37.24 16.69
CA GLU A 550 -1.54 38.08 17.03
C GLU A 550 -1.93 39.17 18.07
N THR A 551 -1.81 38.88 19.35
CA THR A 551 -1.88 39.84 20.42
C THR A 551 -0.44 40.22 20.76
N ASN A 552 -0.17 41.55 20.84
CA ASN A 552 1.13 42.09 21.27
C ASN A 552 1.51 41.52 22.64
N PHE A 553 2.25 40.41 22.67
CA PHE A 553 2.82 39.90 23.92
C PHE A 553 3.96 40.81 24.36
N ALA A 554 3.70 41.61 25.39
CA ALA A 554 4.79 42.19 26.19
C ALA A 554 5.41 41.03 26.99
N MET A 555 6.72 40.77 26.82
CA MET A 555 7.46 39.82 27.66
C MET A 555 7.17 40.10 29.13
N PRO A 556 6.84 39.10 29.96
CA PRO A 556 6.79 39.31 31.39
C PRO A 556 8.17 39.79 31.83
N ALA A 557 8.23 40.93 32.50
CA ALA A 557 9.47 41.48 33.02
C ALA A 557 10.14 40.43 33.93
N ILE A 558 11.25 39.87 33.47
CA ILE A 558 12.07 38.98 34.29
C ILE A 558 12.54 39.81 35.49
N PHE A 559 12.02 39.48 36.67
CA PHE A 559 12.43 40.12 37.91
C PHE A 559 13.94 39.93 38.09
N GLY A 560 14.68 41.02 37.92
CA GLY A 560 16.11 41.04 38.14
C GLY A 560 16.43 40.66 39.60
N VAL A 561 17.07 39.51 39.74
CA VAL A 561 17.77 39.20 40.99
C VAL A 561 19.00 40.10 41.04
N THR A 562 18.85 41.25 41.70
CA THR A 562 20.00 42.08 42.12
C THR A 562 20.84 41.25 43.08
N ARG A 563 21.99 40.78 42.63
CA ARG A 563 23.08 40.34 43.53
C ARG A 563 23.54 41.57 44.31
N GLN A 564 23.20 41.65 45.59
CA GLN A 564 23.94 42.45 46.57
C GLN A 564 25.18 41.66 46.96
N GLY A 565 26.30 42.34 47.00
CA GLY A 565 27.69 41.99 47.17
C GLY A 565 28.10 41.10 48.34
#